data_9a504930668a1471dcfc9e7a894bcfed
#
_entry.id   9a504930668a1471dcfc9e7a894bcfed
#
_cell.length_a   1.000
_cell.length_b   1.000
_cell.length_c   1.000
_cell.angle_alpha   90.00
_cell.angle_beta   90.00
_cell.angle_gamma   90.00
#
_symmetry.space_group_name_H-M   'P 1'
#
loop_
_entity.id
_entity.type
_entity.pdbx_description
1 polymer ?
#
loop_
_entity_poly.entity_id
_entity_poly.type
_entity_poly.pdbx_seq_one_letter_code
_entity_poly.pdbx_strand_id
1 'polypeptide(L)'
;MSVLLGIDLGTSAVKVAAVEAAGAAPGRVLAEGSADFATDSTLPQQAEQSPSDWLGATRRAMRMLDEQMRLHDAHWRSRVAAIGLTGQLPTLVCLGEHGPLGPAITWKDGRADAWAASRLEGMRAQHYARTGMPIDGRYLAPMFQFHYGGRQSEVHTVLSAKDYLLHALTGLAMTEPSTAAGYGVYELDGQRFAADLCDYWNLPLRVLPPVRAANSIAGTLSPTGAELLGLPVGVLVSTGAADSVCASYAMAGLDERVISISFGSSAVILAASSAPRLDPAARYLVTPHAEPSWYGREMDLLASGTGYRWLSSLFGWAEGDIDRQAAQSPPGANGLFFPPYLAGGEQGALWNTRLRAALFGLSLGHTRADIARAYLEGVFFEVKRCVEVLAENAAFDSVRAGGKIVHSASSMQMLADILGLPVTEASERSPAAFGAAWLASRLAAPGPSTLHLPPSSQRTAAPRAQVVGAYRSIYAGYLAKAARCE
;
A
#
# COMPACT_ATOMS: atom_id res chain seq x y z
N MET A 1 7.69 29.83 -7.68
CA MET A 1 6.97 28.54 -7.81
C MET A 1 7.09 27.86 -6.46
N SER A 2 5.95 27.50 -5.81
CA SER A 2 5.97 26.78 -4.53
C SER A 2 6.19 25.30 -4.78
N VAL A 3 6.79 24.60 -3.81
CA VAL A 3 7.09 23.17 -3.84
C VAL A 3 6.29 22.46 -2.76
N LEU A 4 5.72 21.33 -3.08
CA LEU A 4 5.11 20.38 -2.15
C LEU A 4 6.04 19.20 -2.00
N LEU A 5 6.18 18.68 -0.78
CA LEU A 5 6.90 17.44 -0.55
C LEU A 5 5.94 16.33 -0.14
N GLY A 6 6.10 15.16 -0.74
CA GLY A 6 5.49 13.93 -0.27
C GLY A 6 6.56 12.99 0.26
N ILE A 7 6.35 12.44 1.45
CA ILE A 7 7.26 11.48 2.09
C ILE A 7 6.48 10.19 2.34
N ASP A 8 6.95 9.10 1.72
CA ASP A 8 6.42 7.75 1.85
C ASP A 8 7.39 6.88 2.66
N LEU A 9 7.00 6.53 3.87
CA LEU A 9 7.69 5.53 4.69
C LEU A 9 7.14 4.14 4.34
N GLY A 10 7.59 3.59 3.19
CA GLY A 10 7.15 2.29 2.71
C GLY A 10 7.76 1.11 3.48
N THR A 11 7.52 -0.12 3.01
CA THR A 11 7.95 -1.34 3.72
C THR A 11 9.47 -1.58 3.71
N SER A 12 10.19 -1.13 2.69
CA SER A 12 11.63 -1.41 2.52
C SER A 12 12.48 -0.17 2.25
N ALA A 13 11.85 0.97 2.01
CA ALA A 13 12.52 2.22 1.68
C ALA A 13 11.65 3.42 2.06
N VAL A 14 12.31 4.52 2.39
CA VAL A 14 11.69 5.85 2.37
C VAL A 14 11.82 6.43 0.98
N LYS A 15 10.71 6.95 0.43
CA LYS A 15 10.69 7.67 -0.83
C LYS A 15 10.20 9.10 -0.58
N VAL A 16 10.81 10.04 -1.26
CA VAL A 16 10.44 11.45 -1.20
C VAL A 16 10.24 11.99 -2.61
N ALA A 17 9.21 12.79 -2.81
CA ALA A 17 8.91 13.45 -4.08
C ALA A 17 8.74 14.95 -3.85
N ALA A 18 9.46 15.76 -4.61
CA ALA A 18 9.22 17.18 -4.74
C ALA A 18 8.30 17.43 -5.92
N VAL A 19 7.17 18.09 -5.68
CA VAL A 19 6.11 18.30 -6.66
C VAL A 19 5.85 19.79 -6.78
N GLU A 20 5.62 20.25 -8.01
CA GLU A 20 5.24 21.63 -8.28
C GLU A 20 3.84 21.92 -7.70
N ALA A 21 3.70 23.01 -6.94
CA ALA A 21 2.38 23.46 -6.49
C ALA A 21 1.70 24.24 -7.60
N ALA A 22 0.66 23.68 -8.20
CA ALA A 22 -0.14 24.29 -9.27
C ALA A 22 -1.57 24.60 -8.79
N GLY A 23 -1.70 25.55 -7.86
CA GLY A 23 -2.99 25.87 -7.22
C GLY A 23 -3.44 24.77 -6.26
N ALA A 24 -4.72 24.35 -6.35
CA ALA A 24 -5.30 23.30 -5.51
C ALA A 24 -4.97 21.86 -6.00
N ALA A 25 -4.30 21.72 -7.15
CA ALA A 25 -3.84 20.45 -7.68
C ALA A 25 -2.30 20.39 -7.68
N PRO A 26 -1.69 19.20 -7.55
CA PRO A 26 -0.26 19.07 -7.74
C PRO A 26 0.08 19.20 -9.23
N GLY A 27 1.21 19.83 -9.50
CA GLY A 27 1.81 19.88 -10.83
C GLY A 27 2.66 18.62 -11.10
N ARG A 28 3.71 18.83 -11.89
CA ARG A 28 4.66 17.75 -12.22
C ARG A 28 5.58 17.42 -11.05
N VAL A 29 6.08 16.19 -11.02
CA VAL A 29 7.20 15.80 -10.16
C VAL A 29 8.48 16.50 -10.64
N LEU A 30 9.16 17.20 -9.74
CA LEU A 30 10.38 17.93 -10.01
C LEU A 30 11.63 17.08 -9.75
N ALA A 31 11.61 16.31 -8.67
CA ALA A 31 12.67 15.38 -8.29
C ALA A 31 12.14 14.30 -7.34
N GLU A 32 12.85 13.18 -7.26
CA GLU A 32 12.57 12.08 -6.34
C GLU A 32 13.86 11.61 -5.66
N GLY A 33 13.74 11.16 -4.40
CA GLY A 33 14.80 10.50 -3.67
C GLY A 33 14.29 9.23 -3.01
N SER A 34 15.16 8.23 -2.89
CA SER A 34 14.80 6.96 -2.22
C SER A 34 15.99 6.42 -1.44
N ALA A 35 15.72 5.87 -0.25
CA ALA A 35 16.75 5.23 0.55
C ALA A 35 16.20 4.02 1.30
N ASP A 36 16.85 2.89 1.15
CA ASP A 36 16.48 1.64 1.76
C ASP A 36 16.82 1.57 3.25
N PHE A 37 16.10 0.70 3.96
CA PHE A 37 16.39 0.30 5.34
C PHE A 37 16.11 -1.20 5.52
N ALA A 38 16.69 -1.78 6.59
CA ALA A 38 16.59 -3.22 6.85
C ALA A 38 15.29 -3.59 7.59
N THR A 39 14.85 -4.83 7.37
CA THR A 39 13.86 -5.52 8.20
C THR A 39 14.57 -6.71 8.85
N ASP A 40 14.50 -6.83 10.17
CA ASP A 40 14.98 -8.00 10.90
C ASP A 40 13.92 -9.12 10.80
N SER A 41 14.35 -10.25 10.23
CA SER A 41 13.55 -11.46 10.04
C SER A 41 14.38 -12.69 10.42
N THR A 42 15.21 -12.57 11.46
CA THR A 42 16.10 -13.64 11.90
C THR A 42 15.38 -14.80 12.55
N LEU A 43 14.22 -14.54 13.17
CA LEU A 43 13.36 -15.58 13.74
C LEU A 43 12.19 -15.92 12.81
N PRO A 44 11.64 -17.13 12.88
CA PRO A 44 10.45 -17.49 12.13
C PRO A 44 9.30 -16.51 12.39
N GLN A 45 8.64 -16.06 11.33
CA GLN A 45 7.50 -15.11 11.38
C GLN A 45 7.82 -13.71 11.95
N GLN A 46 9.07 -13.42 12.30
CA GLN A 46 9.50 -12.10 12.75
C GLN A 46 9.64 -11.15 11.55
N ALA A 47 9.14 -9.91 11.72
CA ALA A 47 9.41 -8.82 10.79
C ALA A 47 9.43 -7.48 11.55
N GLU A 48 10.61 -7.13 12.04
CA GLU A 48 10.85 -5.95 12.88
C GLU A 48 11.71 -4.91 12.16
N GLN A 49 11.50 -3.65 12.46
CA GLN A 49 12.27 -2.54 11.92
C GLN A 49 12.67 -1.55 13.00
N SER A 50 13.83 -0.91 12.83
CA SER A 50 14.28 0.14 13.74
C SER A 50 13.66 1.49 13.35
N PRO A 51 12.89 2.17 14.24
CA PRO A 51 12.39 3.51 13.97
C PRO A 51 13.51 4.54 13.70
N SER A 52 14.70 4.35 14.29
CA SER A 52 15.85 5.22 14.01
C SER A 52 16.39 5.06 12.58
N ASP A 53 16.30 3.85 12.01
CA ASP A 53 16.73 3.60 10.62
C ASP A 53 15.81 4.28 9.62
N TRP A 54 14.51 4.39 9.94
CA TRP A 54 13.56 5.16 9.15
C TRP A 54 13.95 6.65 9.07
N LEU A 55 14.32 7.26 10.21
CA LEU A 55 14.79 8.66 10.24
C LEU A 55 16.11 8.81 9.46
N GLY A 56 17.03 7.85 9.61
CA GLY A 56 18.27 7.80 8.83
C GLY A 56 18.00 7.68 7.32
N ALA A 57 17.06 6.82 6.91
CA ALA A 57 16.66 6.66 5.51
C ALA A 57 15.96 7.92 4.98
N THR A 58 15.09 8.55 5.79
CA THR A 58 14.45 9.83 5.44
C THR A 58 15.50 10.90 5.13
N ARG A 59 16.53 11.04 5.98
CA ARG A 59 17.64 11.99 5.75
C ARG A 59 18.43 11.66 4.49
N ARG A 60 18.67 10.37 4.18
CA ARG A 60 19.36 9.95 2.94
C ARG A 60 18.51 10.25 1.70
N ALA A 61 17.22 9.92 1.73
CA ALA A 61 16.29 10.19 0.63
C ALA A 61 16.19 11.69 0.33
N MET A 62 16.11 12.52 1.39
CA MET A 62 16.11 13.99 1.25
C MET A 62 17.41 14.53 0.65
N ARG A 63 18.57 13.94 0.96
CA ARG A 63 19.84 14.33 0.32
C ARG A 63 19.85 14.03 -1.18
N MET A 64 19.38 12.86 -1.58
CA MET A 64 19.28 12.48 -3.00
C MET A 64 18.33 13.41 -3.77
N LEU A 65 17.20 13.78 -3.14
CA LEU A 65 16.27 14.76 -3.70
C LEU A 65 16.94 16.13 -3.84
N ASP A 66 17.67 16.59 -2.82
CA ASP A 66 18.35 17.89 -2.80
C ASP A 66 19.40 18.01 -3.92
N GLU A 67 20.16 16.95 -4.17
CA GLU A 67 21.14 16.91 -5.27
C GLU A 67 20.49 17.18 -6.62
N GLN A 68 19.31 16.58 -6.88
CA GLN A 68 18.56 16.79 -8.11
C GLN A 68 17.93 18.19 -8.16
N MET A 69 17.29 18.62 -7.07
CA MET A 69 16.61 19.92 -7.00
C MET A 69 17.56 21.09 -7.20
N ARG A 70 18.78 21.02 -6.63
CA ARG A 70 19.79 22.08 -6.77
C ARG A 70 20.29 22.30 -8.20
N LEU A 71 20.17 21.31 -9.07
CA LEU A 71 20.49 21.47 -10.49
C LEU A 71 19.52 22.44 -11.20
N HIS A 72 18.34 22.61 -10.65
CA HIS A 72 17.28 23.44 -11.20
C HIS A 72 17.06 24.74 -10.39
N ASP A 73 17.21 24.67 -9.07
CA ASP A 73 16.92 25.77 -8.15
C ASP A 73 17.72 25.63 -6.83
N ALA A 74 18.77 26.41 -6.66
CA ALA A 74 19.59 26.41 -5.44
C ALA A 74 18.80 26.81 -4.17
N HIS A 75 17.68 27.51 -4.31
CA HIS A 75 16.85 28.04 -3.21
C HIS A 75 15.54 27.28 -3.01
N TRP A 76 15.35 26.11 -3.62
CA TRP A 76 14.12 25.34 -3.60
C TRP A 76 13.56 25.09 -2.19
N ARG A 77 14.45 24.89 -1.19
CA ARG A 77 14.06 24.58 0.19
C ARG A 77 13.21 25.68 0.84
N SER A 78 13.52 26.93 0.54
CA SER A 78 12.74 28.10 1.03
C SER A 78 11.36 28.22 0.35
N ARG A 79 11.12 27.44 -0.70
CA ARG A 79 9.85 27.42 -1.44
C ARG A 79 8.95 26.27 -1.06
N VAL A 80 9.37 25.39 -0.14
CA VAL A 80 8.53 24.29 0.34
C VAL A 80 7.38 24.89 1.15
N ALA A 81 6.17 24.74 0.62
CA ALA A 81 4.94 25.27 1.21
C ALA A 81 4.32 24.29 2.22
N ALA A 82 4.36 23.00 1.91
CA ALA A 82 3.79 21.97 2.78
C ALA A 82 4.42 20.60 2.53
N ILE A 83 4.31 19.73 3.54
CA ILE A 83 4.79 18.35 3.54
C ILE A 83 3.59 17.42 3.74
N GLY A 84 3.42 16.45 2.85
CA GLY A 84 2.49 15.34 2.97
C GLY A 84 3.18 14.08 3.42
N LEU A 85 2.54 13.32 4.30
CA LEU A 85 3.07 12.08 4.85
C LEU A 85 2.21 10.89 4.45
N THR A 86 2.87 9.77 4.20
CA THR A 86 2.23 8.48 4.02
C THR A 86 3.19 7.37 4.47
N GLY A 87 2.69 6.15 4.64
CA GLY A 87 3.56 5.03 4.99
C GLY A 87 2.82 3.72 5.16
N GLN A 88 3.63 2.67 5.32
CA GLN A 88 3.19 1.30 5.48
C GLN A 88 2.27 1.10 6.69
N LEU A 89 1.31 0.21 6.54
CA LEU A 89 0.41 -0.20 7.62
C LEU A 89 -0.07 -1.66 7.39
N PRO A 90 -0.58 -2.34 8.46
CA PRO A 90 -0.42 -2.00 9.87
C PRO A 90 1.04 -2.10 10.33
N THR A 91 1.51 -1.18 11.15
CA THR A 91 2.86 -1.25 11.75
C THR A 91 2.82 -0.65 13.13
N LEU A 92 3.16 -1.43 14.16
CA LEU A 92 3.08 -1.04 15.57
C LEU A 92 4.38 -0.39 16.05
N VAL A 93 4.29 0.83 16.55
CA VAL A 93 5.35 1.54 17.29
C VAL A 93 4.82 1.94 18.66
N CYS A 94 5.41 1.42 19.73
CA CYS A 94 5.07 1.82 21.09
C CYS A 94 6.10 2.82 21.61
N LEU A 95 5.64 4.01 22.02
CA LEU A 95 6.47 5.03 22.66
C LEU A 95 6.29 5.00 24.18
N GLY A 96 7.39 5.04 24.91
CA GLY A 96 7.46 5.35 26.34
C GLY A 96 7.93 6.80 26.57
N GLU A 97 8.33 7.09 27.79
CA GLU A 97 8.79 8.44 28.21
C GLU A 97 9.98 8.95 27.41
N HIS A 98 10.89 8.07 26.99
CA HIS A 98 12.15 8.43 26.35
C HIS A 98 12.23 8.05 24.86
N GLY A 99 11.11 7.68 24.25
CA GLY A 99 11.01 7.29 22.83
C GLY A 99 10.54 5.84 22.64
N PRO A 100 10.88 5.20 21.50
CA PRO A 100 10.45 3.85 21.21
C PRO A 100 10.89 2.82 22.28
N LEU A 101 9.95 2.00 22.74
CA LEU A 101 10.20 0.94 23.74
C LEU A 101 10.85 -0.31 23.15
N GLY A 102 10.96 -0.38 21.83
CA GLY A 102 11.53 -1.48 21.08
C GLY A 102 11.45 -1.23 19.58
N PRO A 103 11.76 -2.26 18.77
CA PRO A 103 11.58 -2.18 17.32
C PRO A 103 10.10 -2.02 16.96
N ALA A 104 9.86 -1.48 15.78
CA ALA A 104 8.53 -1.46 15.16
C ALA A 104 8.18 -2.86 14.66
N ILE A 105 6.98 -3.33 14.96
CA ILE A 105 6.45 -4.61 14.50
C ILE A 105 5.65 -4.35 13.22
N THR A 106 6.08 -4.91 12.10
CA THR A 106 5.46 -4.61 10.80
C THR A 106 4.29 -5.56 10.46
N TRP A 107 3.50 -5.19 9.46
CA TRP A 107 2.40 -5.99 8.91
C TRP A 107 2.82 -7.38 8.37
N LYS A 108 4.13 -7.63 8.19
CA LYS A 108 4.69 -8.92 7.80
C LYS A 108 4.97 -9.84 8.99
N ASP A 109 4.86 -9.33 10.22
CA ASP A 109 5.09 -10.11 11.42
C ASP A 109 3.90 -11.02 11.70
N GLY A 110 4.11 -12.32 11.62
CA GLY A 110 3.07 -13.34 11.80
C GLY A 110 3.05 -13.96 13.22
N ARG A 111 3.90 -13.49 14.15
CA ARG A 111 4.02 -14.13 15.48
C ARG A 111 2.72 -14.09 16.29
N ALA A 112 1.90 -13.06 16.10
CA ALA A 112 0.62 -12.94 16.79
C ALA A 112 -0.54 -13.69 16.08
N ASP A 113 -0.37 -14.22 14.85
CA ASP A 113 -1.48 -14.75 14.05
C ASP A 113 -2.23 -15.91 14.70
N ALA A 114 -1.52 -16.94 15.17
CA ALA A 114 -2.15 -18.11 15.80
C ALA A 114 -2.86 -17.72 17.11
N TRP A 115 -2.25 -16.83 17.89
CA TRP A 115 -2.83 -16.32 19.12
C TRP A 115 -4.08 -15.48 18.87
N ALA A 116 -4.04 -14.57 17.89
CA ALA A 116 -5.18 -13.74 17.52
C ALA A 116 -6.32 -14.57 16.91
N ALA A 117 -6.01 -15.57 16.09
CA ALA A 117 -7.00 -16.44 15.45
C ALA A 117 -7.93 -17.12 16.47
N SER A 118 -7.38 -17.61 17.59
CA SER A 118 -8.15 -18.23 18.67
C SER A 118 -9.10 -17.25 19.39
N ARG A 119 -8.75 -15.97 19.41
CA ARG A 119 -9.59 -14.91 20.02
C ARG A 119 -10.67 -14.40 19.07
N LEU A 120 -10.41 -14.44 17.78
CA LEU A 120 -11.33 -13.95 16.75
C LEU A 120 -12.42 -14.96 16.38
N GLU A 121 -12.36 -16.18 16.92
CA GLU A 121 -13.38 -17.20 16.69
C GLU A 121 -14.76 -16.69 17.16
N GLY A 122 -15.74 -16.72 16.25
CA GLY A 122 -17.11 -16.23 16.51
C GLY A 122 -17.28 -14.69 16.44
N MET A 123 -16.21 -13.91 16.42
CA MET A 123 -16.29 -12.43 16.39
C MET A 123 -16.02 -11.81 15.03
N ARG A 124 -15.43 -12.53 14.07
CA ARG A 124 -14.94 -11.97 12.79
C ARG A 124 -16.01 -11.19 12.02
N ALA A 125 -17.22 -11.73 11.89
CA ALA A 125 -18.30 -11.09 11.15
C ALA A 125 -18.77 -9.79 11.83
N GLN A 126 -18.95 -9.81 13.16
CA GLN A 126 -19.37 -8.63 13.93
C GLN A 126 -18.27 -7.55 13.90
N HIS A 127 -17.01 -7.96 14.03
CA HIS A 127 -15.87 -7.05 13.95
C HIS A 127 -15.79 -6.38 12.58
N TYR A 128 -15.84 -7.18 11.50
CA TYR A 128 -15.84 -6.67 10.13
C TYR A 128 -17.01 -5.71 9.86
N ALA A 129 -18.20 -6.02 10.31
CA ALA A 129 -19.38 -5.18 10.13
C ALA A 129 -19.21 -3.77 10.75
N ARG A 130 -18.38 -3.63 11.80
CA ARG A 130 -18.11 -2.35 12.44
C ARG A 130 -16.91 -1.61 11.87
N THR A 131 -15.85 -2.34 11.57
CA THR A 131 -14.53 -1.77 11.23
C THR A 131 -14.20 -1.79 9.75
N GLY A 132 -14.88 -2.65 8.96
CA GLY A 132 -14.52 -2.90 7.57
C GLY A 132 -13.22 -3.69 7.41
N MET A 133 -12.62 -4.17 8.52
CA MET A 133 -11.33 -4.85 8.52
C MET A 133 -11.50 -6.36 8.82
N PRO A 134 -11.08 -7.25 7.91
CA PRO A 134 -10.98 -8.69 8.18
C PRO A 134 -9.74 -8.95 9.06
N ILE A 135 -9.84 -8.58 10.33
CA ILE A 135 -8.75 -8.54 11.31
C ILE A 135 -8.08 -9.91 11.51
N ASP A 136 -6.77 -9.88 11.65
CA ASP A 136 -5.91 -11.00 12.06
C ASP A 136 -4.81 -10.52 13.03
N GLY A 137 -3.79 -11.35 13.29
CA GLY A 137 -2.70 -11.03 14.22
C GLY A 137 -1.79 -9.89 13.77
N ARG A 138 -1.91 -9.44 12.53
CA ARG A 138 -1.06 -8.39 11.94
C ARG A 138 -1.61 -6.96 12.11
N TYR A 139 -2.79 -6.78 12.72
CA TYR A 139 -3.33 -5.47 13.08
C TYR A 139 -2.76 -4.97 14.40
N LEU A 140 -2.74 -3.63 14.62
CA LEU A 140 -2.04 -3.04 15.77
C LEU A 140 -2.58 -3.50 17.11
N ALA A 141 -3.89 -3.66 17.30
CA ALA A 141 -4.46 -4.07 18.58
C ALA A 141 -4.08 -5.49 18.97
N PRO A 142 -4.19 -6.52 18.11
CA PRO A 142 -3.61 -7.84 18.35
C PRO A 142 -2.09 -7.82 18.60
N MET A 143 -1.31 -7.11 17.76
CA MET A 143 0.14 -6.97 17.95
C MET A 143 0.47 -6.35 19.31
N PHE A 144 -0.23 -5.28 19.68
CA PHE A 144 -0.03 -4.60 20.97
C PHE A 144 -0.24 -5.57 22.14
N GLN A 145 -1.35 -6.27 22.17
CA GLN A 145 -1.64 -7.21 23.23
C GLN A 145 -0.63 -8.37 23.27
N PHE A 146 -0.23 -8.89 22.12
CA PHE A 146 0.73 -9.99 22.06
C PHE A 146 2.13 -9.57 22.53
N HIS A 147 2.64 -8.44 22.07
CA HIS A 147 4.03 -8.01 22.33
C HIS A 147 4.18 -7.16 23.60
N TYR A 148 3.14 -6.41 23.99
CA TYR A 148 3.18 -5.43 25.07
C TYR A 148 2.14 -5.67 26.18
N GLY A 149 1.35 -6.74 26.11
CA GLY A 149 0.29 -7.02 27.10
C GLY A 149 0.76 -7.08 28.55
N GLY A 150 2.02 -7.48 28.80
CA GLY A 150 2.67 -7.46 30.12
C GLY A 150 3.36 -6.14 30.49
N ARG A 151 3.43 -5.18 29.54
CA ARG A 151 4.19 -3.92 29.69
C ARG A 151 3.36 -2.67 29.34
N GLN A 152 2.03 -2.77 29.39
CA GLN A 152 1.11 -1.69 29.02
C GLN A 152 1.32 -0.39 29.81
N SER A 153 1.79 -0.48 31.07
CA SER A 153 2.08 0.67 31.92
C SER A 153 3.26 1.51 31.43
N GLU A 154 4.16 0.93 30.64
CA GLU A 154 5.31 1.62 30.08
C GLU A 154 4.94 2.39 28.80
N VAL A 155 3.79 2.06 28.17
CA VAL A 155 3.38 2.63 26.92
C VAL A 155 2.61 3.93 27.14
N HIS A 156 3.15 5.03 26.63
CA HIS A 156 2.53 6.35 26.62
C HIS A 156 1.70 6.58 25.36
N THR A 157 2.18 6.11 24.22
CA THR A 157 1.48 6.30 22.92
C THR A 157 1.78 5.13 21.97
N VAL A 158 0.74 4.71 21.25
CA VAL A 158 0.84 3.72 20.17
C VAL A 158 0.68 4.44 18.83
N LEU A 159 1.66 4.33 17.95
CA LEU A 159 1.67 4.96 16.63
C LEU A 159 1.83 3.92 15.53
N SER A 160 1.37 4.27 14.32
CA SER A 160 1.79 3.58 13.09
C SER A 160 3.06 4.20 12.52
N ALA A 161 3.65 3.60 11.50
CA ALA A 161 4.92 4.05 10.90
C ALA A 161 4.88 5.52 10.45
N LYS A 162 3.85 5.90 9.69
CA LYS A 162 3.62 7.28 9.24
C LYS A 162 3.45 8.24 10.42
N ASP A 163 2.69 7.84 11.44
CA ASP A 163 2.41 8.67 12.61
C ASP A 163 3.65 8.86 13.48
N TYR A 164 4.53 7.87 13.54
CA TYR A 164 5.84 8.02 14.15
C TYR A 164 6.72 9.04 13.40
N LEU A 165 6.73 9.00 12.07
CA LEU A 165 7.43 10.01 11.27
C LEU A 165 6.84 11.40 11.50
N LEU A 166 5.50 11.54 11.53
CA LEU A 166 4.81 12.77 11.86
C LEU A 166 5.27 13.29 13.24
N HIS A 167 5.29 12.41 14.25
CA HIS A 167 5.76 12.76 15.59
C HIS A 167 7.22 13.23 15.58
N ALA A 168 8.11 12.55 14.88
CA ALA A 168 9.51 12.94 14.76
C ALA A 168 9.70 14.31 14.08
N LEU A 169 8.83 14.66 13.13
CA LEU A 169 8.89 15.92 12.39
C LEU A 169 8.26 17.11 13.15
N THR A 170 7.22 16.87 13.92
CA THR A 170 6.40 17.95 14.52
C THR A 170 6.40 17.97 16.04
N GLY A 171 6.79 16.87 16.69
CA GLY A 171 6.61 16.65 18.14
C GLY A 171 5.18 16.24 18.55
N LEU A 172 4.24 16.11 17.59
CA LEU A 172 2.83 15.82 17.87
C LEU A 172 2.50 14.35 17.55
N ALA A 173 1.80 13.68 18.45
CA ALA A 173 1.24 12.35 18.22
C ALA A 173 -0.19 12.49 17.66
N MET A 174 -0.41 11.99 16.46
CA MET A 174 -1.67 12.14 15.74
C MET A 174 -1.81 11.08 14.66
N THR A 175 -3.04 10.68 14.33
CA THR A 175 -3.35 9.76 13.24
C THR A 175 -4.54 10.26 12.42
N GLU A 176 -4.90 9.52 11.37
CA GLU A 176 -6.06 9.83 10.52
C GLU A 176 -6.83 8.53 10.19
N PRO A 177 -8.06 8.63 9.63
CA PRO A 177 -8.97 7.49 9.51
C PRO A 177 -8.39 6.26 8.79
N SER A 178 -7.66 6.42 7.69
CA SER A 178 -7.15 5.26 6.94
C SER A 178 -6.04 4.51 7.70
N THR A 179 -5.15 5.23 8.37
CA THR A 179 -4.15 4.64 9.25
C THR A 179 -4.80 4.08 10.53
N ALA A 180 -5.80 4.78 11.09
CA ALA A 180 -6.54 4.32 12.28
C ALA A 180 -7.27 2.98 12.04
N ALA A 181 -7.77 2.74 10.81
CA ALA A 181 -8.34 1.45 10.44
C ALA A 181 -7.36 0.28 10.65
N GLY A 182 -6.06 0.49 10.41
CA GLY A 182 -4.99 -0.49 10.67
C GLY A 182 -4.79 -0.85 12.14
N TYR A 183 -5.39 -0.09 13.07
CA TYR A 183 -5.41 -0.51 14.49
C TYR A 183 -6.36 -1.70 14.73
N GLY A 184 -7.33 -1.91 13.83
CA GLY A 184 -8.34 -2.96 13.98
C GLY A 184 -9.41 -2.67 15.02
N VAL A 185 -9.46 -1.47 15.56
CA VAL A 185 -10.42 -1.02 16.58
C VAL A 185 -11.09 0.32 16.23
N TYR A 186 -10.88 0.79 15.00
CA TYR A 186 -11.50 2.00 14.48
C TYR A 186 -12.84 1.65 13.80
N GLU A 187 -13.94 2.23 14.26
CA GLU A 187 -15.27 1.99 13.68
C GLU A 187 -15.62 2.98 12.58
N LEU A 188 -16.22 2.49 11.49
CA LEU A 188 -16.52 3.29 10.31
C LEU A 188 -17.66 4.29 10.57
N ASP A 189 -18.75 3.87 11.22
CA ASP A 189 -19.92 4.73 11.46
C ASP A 189 -19.62 5.85 12.46
N GLY A 190 -18.92 5.50 13.54
CA GLY A 190 -18.55 6.46 14.59
C GLY A 190 -17.35 7.32 14.25
N GLN A 191 -16.55 6.93 13.25
CA GLN A 191 -15.28 7.55 12.87
C GLN A 191 -14.35 7.81 14.06
N ARG A 192 -14.24 6.81 14.95
CA ARG A 192 -13.47 6.86 16.20
C ARG A 192 -12.96 5.47 16.58
N PHE A 193 -12.03 5.41 17.50
CA PHE A 193 -11.68 4.17 18.19
C PHE A 193 -12.83 3.70 19.06
N ALA A 194 -13.28 2.45 18.91
CA ALA A 194 -14.37 1.85 19.65
C ALA A 194 -13.87 1.36 21.01
N ALA A 195 -14.41 1.90 22.09
CA ALA A 195 -13.96 1.62 23.46
C ALA A 195 -14.05 0.11 23.80
N ASP A 196 -15.14 -0.52 23.45
CA ASP A 196 -15.37 -1.95 23.70
C ASP A 196 -14.46 -2.86 22.89
N LEU A 197 -14.08 -2.50 21.66
CA LEU A 197 -13.07 -3.22 20.88
C LEU A 197 -11.65 -3.00 21.46
N CYS A 198 -11.36 -1.79 21.93
CA CYS A 198 -10.12 -1.51 22.64
C CYS A 198 -10.02 -2.34 23.92
N ASP A 199 -11.08 -2.40 24.72
CA ASP A 199 -11.16 -3.19 25.95
C ASP A 199 -10.99 -4.70 25.65
N TYR A 200 -11.62 -5.18 24.56
CA TYR A 200 -11.47 -6.58 24.13
C TYR A 200 -10.01 -6.97 23.87
N TRP A 201 -9.24 -6.07 23.24
CA TRP A 201 -7.83 -6.28 22.96
C TRP A 201 -6.89 -5.80 24.07
N ASN A 202 -7.41 -5.34 25.21
CA ASN A 202 -6.64 -4.70 26.29
C ASN A 202 -5.71 -3.58 25.75
N LEU A 203 -6.17 -2.82 24.78
CA LEU A 203 -5.48 -1.66 24.24
C LEU A 203 -6.09 -0.39 24.86
N PRO A 204 -5.43 0.23 25.85
CA PRO A 204 -6.05 1.36 26.54
C PRO A 204 -6.29 2.57 25.63
N LEU A 205 -7.50 3.12 25.61
CA LEU A 205 -7.82 4.32 24.80
C LEU A 205 -6.87 5.50 25.03
N ARG A 206 -6.32 5.64 26.24
CA ARG A 206 -5.39 6.73 26.59
C ARG A 206 -4.08 6.71 25.83
N VAL A 207 -3.67 5.56 25.26
CA VAL A 207 -2.42 5.45 24.50
C VAL A 207 -2.65 5.64 23.00
N LEU A 208 -3.90 5.78 22.56
CA LEU A 208 -4.22 5.98 21.16
C LEU A 208 -4.12 7.46 20.77
N PRO A 209 -3.54 7.80 19.62
CA PRO A 209 -3.44 9.17 19.15
C PRO A 209 -4.80 9.71 18.73
N PRO A 210 -5.05 11.03 18.84
CA PRO A 210 -6.25 11.65 18.31
C PRO A 210 -6.32 11.50 16.79
N VAL A 211 -7.54 11.23 16.28
CA VAL A 211 -7.81 11.09 14.85
C VAL A 211 -8.19 12.44 14.24
N ARG A 212 -7.56 12.81 13.13
CA ARG A 212 -7.84 14.02 12.34
C ARG A 212 -8.03 13.65 10.87
N ALA A 213 -8.66 14.54 10.09
CA ALA A 213 -8.80 14.29 8.65
C ALA A 213 -7.44 14.21 7.96
N ALA A 214 -7.29 13.32 6.97
CA ALA A 214 -6.05 13.10 6.23
C ALA A 214 -5.49 14.38 5.57
N ASN A 215 -6.39 15.22 5.05
CA ASN A 215 -6.09 16.49 4.39
C ASN A 215 -6.06 17.69 5.36
N SER A 216 -5.88 17.46 6.67
CA SER A 216 -5.78 18.51 7.68
C SER A 216 -4.33 18.85 8.04
N ILE A 217 -4.12 20.03 8.61
CA ILE A 217 -2.84 20.41 9.19
C ILE A 217 -2.65 19.63 10.49
N ALA A 218 -1.62 18.79 10.55
CA ALA A 218 -1.20 18.11 11.78
C ALA A 218 -0.38 19.06 12.67
N GLY A 219 0.44 19.89 12.07
CA GLY A 219 1.32 20.83 12.75
C GLY A 219 2.28 21.51 11.78
N THR A 220 3.35 22.04 12.34
CA THR A 220 4.45 22.61 11.57
C THR A 220 5.76 21.89 11.89
N LEU A 221 6.69 21.96 10.97
CA LEU A 221 8.01 21.36 11.12
C LEU A 221 8.75 21.98 12.33
N SER A 222 9.06 21.14 13.31
CA SER A 222 9.81 21.50 14.52
C SER A 222 11.29 21.76 14.21
N PRO A 223 12.08 22.34 15.11
CA PRO A 223 13.53 22.48 14.92
C PRO A 223 14.22 21.14 14.62
N THR A 224 13.86 20.06 15.33
CA THR A 224 14.40 18.70 15.11
C THR A 224 13.98 18.16 13.75
N GLY A 225 12.71 18.33 13.36
CA GLY A 225 12.21 17.93 12.05
C GLY A 225 12.87 18.74 10.91
N ALA A 226 13.09 20.04 11.13
CA ALA A 226 13.78 20.92 10.19
C ALA A 226 15.23 20.45 9.96
N GLU A 227 15.95 20.08 11.02
CA GLU A 227 17.29 19.49 10.92
C GLU A 227 17.29 18.15 10.19
N LEU A 228 16.30 17.27 10.49
CA LEU A 228 16.17 15.97 9.84
C LEU A 228 16.00 16.08 8.33
N LEU A 229 15.13 16.99 7.87
CA LEU A 229 14.82 17.17 6.45
C LEU A 229 15.72 18.20 5.75
N GLY A 230 16.48 19.01 6.48
CA GLY A 230 17.24 20.12 5.93
C GLY A 230 16.36 21.25 5.37
N LEU A 231 15.21 21.50 5.99
CA LEU A 231 14.22 22.50 5.58
C LEU A 231 14.04 23.59 6.64
N PRO A 232 13.42 24.73 6.31
CA PRO A 232 13.08 25.76 7.30
C PRO A 232 12.11 25.22 8.36
N VAL A 233 12.25 25.70 9.60
CA VAL A 233 11.27 25.50 10.68
C VAL A 233 9.95 26.15 10.28
N GLY A 234 8.82 25.57 10.68
CA GLY A 234 7.50 26.14 10.49
C GLY A 234 6.80 25.75 9.18
N VAL A 235 7.42 24.95 8.32
CA VAL A 235 6.74 24.39 7.13
C VAL A 235 5.53 23.54 7.57
N LEU A 236 4.39 23.70 6.91
CA LEU A 236 3.16 22.96 7.23
C LEU A 236 3.35 21.46 6.99
N VAL A 237 2.83 20.64 7.90
CA VAL A 237 2.83 19.17 7.79
C VAL A 237 1.39 18.67 7.83
N SER A 238 0.97 17.87 6.84
CA SER A 238 -0.34 17.24 6.83
C SER A 238 -0.39 16.02 7.74
N THR A 239 -1.60 15.64 8.17
CA THR A 239 -1.83 14.38 8.85
C THR A 239 -1.47 13.19 7.95
N GLY A 240 -1.69 13.33 6.64
CA GLY A 240 -1.36 12.31 5.65
C GLY A 240 -2.42 11.21 5.56
N ALA A 241 -2.10 10.11 4.88
CA ALA A 241 -2.95 8.92 4.77
C ALA A 241 -2.09 7.65 4.61
N ALA A 242 -2.74 6.48 4.65
CA ALA A 242 -2.13 5.19 4.35
C ALA A 242 -1.46 5.17 2.96
N ASP A 243 -0.42 4.36 2.75
CA ASP A 243 0.33 4.30 1.49
C ASP A 243 -0.53 3.81 0.32
N SER A 244 -1.37 2.79 0.53
CA SER A 244 -2.34 2.29 -0.45
C SER A 244 -3.34 3.37 -0.87
N VAL A 245 -3.85 4.13 0.12
CA VAL A 245 -4.81 5.22 -0.08
C VAL A 245 -4.17 6.39 -0.85
N CYS A 246 -2.96 6.82 -0.46
CA CYS A 246 -2.23 7.86 -1.18
C CYS A 246 -1.90 7.45 -2.62
N ALA A 247 -1.48 6.19 -2.83
CA ALA A 247 -1.21 5.67 -4.17
C ALA A 247 -2.46 5.62 -5.04
N SER A 248 -3.59 5.15 -4.49
CA SER A 248 -4.88 5.15 -5.19
C SER A 248 -5.34 6.56 -5.53
N TYR A 249 -5.24 7.48 -4.58
CA TYR A 249 -5.59 8.89 -4.78
C TYR A 249 -4.79 9.53 -5.91
N ALA A 250 -3.48 9.24 -5.98
CA ALA A 250 -2.60 9.70 -7.06
C ALA A 250 -2.97 9.11 -8.41
N MET A 251 -3.32 7.82 -8.47
CA MET A 251 -3.57 7.10 -9.72
C MET A 251 -5.00 7.28 -10.26
N ALA A 252 -6.00 7.18 -9.39
CA ALA A 252 -7.41 7.13 -9.77
C ALA A 252 -8.25 8.30 -9.23
N GLY A 253 -7.73 9.08 -8.30
CA GLY A 253 -8.51 10.10 -7.59
C GLY A 253 -9.63 9.46 -6.76
N LEU A 254 -10.85 9.99 -6.90
CA LEU A 254 -12.06 9.46 -6.27
C LEU A 254 -13.07 8.97 -7.33
N ASP A 255 -12.58 8.46 -8.46
CA ASP A 255 -13.46 7.93 -9.52
C ASP A 255 -13.88 6.50 -9.19
N GLU A 256 -15.16 6.30 -8.85
CA GLU A 256 -15.73 4.99 -8.52
C GLU A 256 -15.69 3.99 -9.68
N ARG A 257 -15.45 4.43 -10.92
CA ARG A 257 -15.39 3.59 -12.11
C ARG A 257 -13.99 3.16 -12.50
N VAL A 258 -12.98 3.63 -11.75
CA VAL A 258 -11.56 3.34 -12.00
C VAL A 258 -11.00 2.51 -10.86
N ILE A 259 -10.34 1.39 -11.19
CA ILE A 259 -9.56 0.61 -10.23
C ILE A 259 -8.11 1.07 -10.29
N SER A 260 -7.50 1.34 -9.15
CA SER A 260 -6.06 1.51 -9.02
C SER A 260 -5.38 0.19 -8.63
N ILE A 261 -4.24 -0.12 -9.26
CA ILE A 261 -3.42 -1.28 -8.92
C ILE A 261 -1.97 -0.84 -8.75
N SER A 262 -1.45 -1.00 -7.53
CA SER A 262 -0.05 -0.71 -7.21
C SER A 262 0.74 -2.01 -7.09
N PHE A 263 1.64 -2.29 -8.05
CA PHE A 263 2.53 -3.45 -8.02
C PHE A 263 3.86 -3.09 -7.34
N GLY A 264 3.89 -3.27 -6.03
CA GLY A 264 5.09 -3.18 -5.19
C GLY A 264 5.69 -4.55 -4.87
N SER A 265 6.15 -4.76 -3.64
CA SER A 265 6.51 -6.10 -3.12
C SER A 265 5.30 -7.02 -3.05
N SER A 266 4.17 -6.50 -2.60
CA SER A 266 2.79 -7.00 -2.75
C SER A 266 2.11 -6.31 -3.93
N ALA A 267 0.84 -6.63 -4.21
CA ALA A 267 0.01 -5.80 -5.09
C ALA A 267 -1.23 -5.36 -4.33
N VAL A 268 -1.53 -4.06 -4.40
CA VAL A 268 -2.73 -3.47 -3.81
C VAL A 268 -3.70 -3.11 -4.91
N ILE A 269 -4.91 -3.64 -4.84
CA ILE A 269 -6.04 -3.37 -5.73
C ILE A 269 -7.05 -2.55 -4.94
N LEU A 270 -7.31 -1.30 -5.32
CA LEU A 270 -8.21 -0.42 -4.61
C LEU A 270 -9.19 0.27 -5.56
N ALA A 271 -10.47 0.25 -5.20
CA ALA A 271 -11.53 0.98 -5.86
C ALA A 271 -12.17 1.98 -4.89
N ALA A 272 -12.18 3.26 -5.23
CA ALA A 272 -12.82 4.31 -4.42
C ALA A 272 -14.34 4.09 -4.35
N SER A 273 -14.96 4.56 -3.26
CA SER A 273 -16.40 4.50 -3.04
C SER A 273 -16.87 5.67 -2.18
N SER A 274 -17.99 6.29 -2.55
CA SER A 274 -18.64 7.36 -1.79
C SER A 274 -19.42 6.85 -0.56
N ALA A 275 -19.45 5.53 -0.34
CA ALA A 275 -20.10 4.90 0.81
C ALA A 275 -19.28 3.69 1.29
N PRO A 276 -19.35 3.33 2.60
CA PRO A 276 -18.67 2.16 3.16
C PRO A 276 -19.40 0.87 2.73
N ARG A 277 -19.10 0.36 1.54
CA ARG A 277 -19.71 -0.85 0.99
C ARG A 277 -19.02 -2.08 1.56
N LEU A 278 -19.58 -2.67 2.59
CA LEU A 278 -19.08 -3.91 3.21
C LEU A 278 -19.39 -5.13 2.32
N ASP A 279 -18.46 -6.08 2.28
CA ASP A 279 -18.68 -7.39 1.66
C ASP A 279 -19.27 -8.38 2.68
N PRO A 280 -20.43 -9.01 2.42
CA PRO A 280 -20.99 -9.99 3.34
C PRO A 280 -20.06 -11.18 3.67
N ALA A 281 -19.15 -11.51 2.75
CA ALA A 281 -18.14 -12.55 2.92
C ALA A 281 -16.80 -12.03 3.46
N ALA A 282 -16.69 -10.73 3.75
CA ALA A 282 -15.47 -10.08 4.27
C ALA A 282 -14.21 -10.34 3.42
N ARG A 283 -14.35 -10.35 2.08
CA ARG A 283 -13.26 -10.65 1.13
C ARG A 283 -12.36 -9.46 0.84
N TYR A 284 -12.75 -8.23 1.23
CA TYR A 284 -11.94 -7.02 1.06
C TYR A 284 -12.02 -6.11 2.28
N LEU A 285 -11.04 -5.23 2.40
CA LEU A 285 -11.02 -4.17 3.39
C LEU A 285 -11.90 -3.01 2.93
N VAL A 286 -12.59 -2.36 3.87
CA VAL A 286 -13.23 -1.06 3.65
C VAL A 286 -12.45 -0.02 4.43
N THR A 287 -11.49 0.61 3.74
CA THR A 287 -10.56 1.58 4.32
C THR A 287 -11.10 3.00 4.12
N PRO A 288 -11.18 3.87 5.13
CA PRO A 288 -11.42 5.30 4.90
C PRO A 288 -10.41 5.88 3.90
N HIS A 289 -10.87 6.72 2.97
CA HIS A 289 -10.02 7.29 1.93
C HIS A 289 -9.41 8.64 2.35
N ALA A 290 -8.58 9.22 1.49
CA ALA A 290 -7.87 10.49 1.72
C ALA A 290 -8.79 11.70 1.91
N GLU A 291 -10.01 11.65 1.40
CA GLU A 291 -11.02 12.71 1.57
C GLU A 291 -12.15 12.22 2.49
N PRO A 292 -12.70 13.10 3.36
CA PRO A 292 -13.78 12.74 4.25
C PRO A 292 -14.99 12.16 3.51
N SER A 293 -15.64 11.16 4.11
CA SER A 293 -16.80 10.45 3.55
C SER A 293 -16.52 9.63 2.29
N TRP A 294 -15.25 9.43 1.94
CA TRP A 294 -14.82 8.49 0.91
C TRP A 294 -14.14 7.26 1.53
N TYR A 295 -14.27 6.15 0.84
CA TYR A 295 -13.74 4.84 1.26
C TYR A 295 -13.02 4.16 0.10
N GLY A 296 -12.09 3.27 0.42
CA GLY A 296 -11.48 2.33 -0.50
C GLY A 296 -12.00 0.93 -0.25
N ARG A 297 -12.36 0.19 -1.29
CA ARG A 297 -12.51 -1.25 -1.25
C ARG A 297 -11.19 -1.84 -1.70
N GLU A 298 -10.44 -2.40 -0.76
CA GLU A 298 -9.03 -2.72 -0.92
C GLU A 298 -8.79 -4.21 -0.77
N MET A 299 -7.96 -4.76 -1.67
CA MET A 299 -7.55 -6.17 -1.69
C MET A 299 -6.05 -6.26 -1.96
N ASP A 300 -5.34 -7.11 -1.19
CA ASP A 300 -3.89 -7.21 -1.23
C ASP A 300 -3.44 -8.60 -1.67
N LEU A 301 -2.57 -8.66 -2.69
CA LEU A 301 -1.85 -9.89 -3.05
C LEU A 301 -0.47 -9.85 -2.40
N LEU A 302 -0.15 -10.87 -1.59
CA LEU A 302 1.01 -10.85 -0.70
C LEU A 302 2.36 -10.96 -1.43
N ALA A 303 2.44 -11.61 -2.59
CA ALA A 303 3.70 -11.94 -3.26
C ALA A 303 3.72 -11.57 -4.75
N SER A 304 3.57 -10.31 -5.08
CA SER A 304 3.67 -9.80 -6.45
C SER A 304 5.13 -9.56 -6.86
N GLY A 305 5.69 -8.38 -6.60
CA GLY A 305 7.07 -8.05 -6.94
C GLY A 305 8.11 -8.84 -6.12
N THR A 306 7.75 -9.33 -4.93
CA THR A 306 8.63 -10.23 -4.17
C THR A 306 8.81 -11.54 -4.91
N GLY A 307 7.74 -12.14 -5.43
CA GLY A 307 7.81 -13.34 -6.23
C GLY A 307 8.52 -13.12 -7.58
N TYR A 308 8.35 -11.94 -8.19
CA TYR A 308 9.09 -11.55 -9.39
C TYR A 308 10.61 -11.55 -9.13
N ARG A 309 11.07 -10.95 -8.03
CA ARG A 309 12.50 -10.97 -7.65
C ARG A 309 13.00 -12.37 -7.32
N TRP A 310 12.20 -13.16 -6.60
CA TRP A 310 12.53 -14.56 -6.29
C TRP A 310 12.74 -15.38 -7.57
N LEU A 311 11.83 -15.29 -8.54
CA LEU A 311 11.96 -16.01 -9.81
C LEU A 311 13.15 -15.53 -10.64
N SER A 312 13.43 -14.21 -10.65
CA SER A 312 14.62 -13.65 -11.29
C SER A 312 15.90 -14.21 -10.67
N SER A 313 15.96 -14.26 -9.34
CA SER A 313 17.11 -14.84 -8.63
C SER A 313 17.29 -16.33 -8.92
N LEU A 314 16.20 -17.09 -8.96
CA LEU A 314 16.21 -18.54 -9.23
C LEU A 314 16.82 -18.88 -10.60
N PHE A 315 16.54 -18.05 -11.62
CA PHE A 315 17.03 -18.24 -12.98
C PHE A 315 18.28 -17.43 -13.32
N GLY A 316 18.82 -16.64 -12.40
CA GLY A 316 19.94 -15.73 -12.65
C GLY A 316 19.60 -14.63 -13.66
N TRP A 317 18.36 -14.16 -13.69
CA TRP A 317 17.89 -13.15 -14.63
C TRP A 317 18.12 -11.73 -14.11
N ALA A 318 18.43 -10.82 -15.04
CA ALA A 318 18.45 -9.40 -14.76
C ALA A 318 17.02 -8.83 -14.64
N GLU A 319 16.91 -7.60 -14.14
CA GLU A 319 15.64 -6.88 -14.07
C GLU A 319 15.02 -6.73 -15.48
N GLY A 320 13.73 -7.03 -15.60
CA GLY A 320 12.98 -7.02 -16.87
C GLY A 320 13.12 -8.27 -17.74
N ASP A 321 13.96 -9.24 -17.35
CA ASP A 321 14.09 -10.50 -18.11
C ASP A 321 12.81 -11.33 -18.06
N ILE A 322 12.10 -11.35 -16.93
CA ILE A 322 10.84 -12.09 -16.81
C ILE A 322 9.84 -11.63 -17.88
N ASP A 323 9.69 -10.33 -18.07
CA ASP A 323 8.79 -9.78 -19.09
C ASP A 323 9.21 -10.19 -20.51
N ARG A 324 10.52 -10.13 -20.79
CA ARG A 324 11.06 -10.53 -22.11
C ARG A 324 10.91 -12.03 -22.36
N GLN A 325 11.13 -12.86 -21.34
CA GLN A 325 10.91 -14.30 -21.43
C GLN A 325 9.42 -14.62 -21.60
N ALA A 326 8.57 -14.06 -20.77
CA ALA A 326 7.12 -14.27 -20.83
C ALA A 326 6.52 -13.90 -22.20
N ALA A 327 7.06 -12.85 -22.85
CA ALA A 327 6.62 -12.44 -24.18
C ALA A 327 6.91 -13.49 -25.28
N GLN A 328 7.83 -14.44 -25.04
CA GLN A 328 8.16 -15.51 -26.00
C GLN A 328 7.23 -16.72 -25.89
N SER A 329 6.42 -16.82 -24.84
CA SER A 329 5.45 -17.90 -24.65
C SER A 329 4.05 -17.45 -25.03
N PRO A 330 3.19 -18.31 -25.58
CA PRO A 330 1.82 -17.93 -25.92
C PRO A 330 0.94 -17.77 -24.67
N PRO A 331 -0.25 -17.13 -24.80
CA PRO A 331 -1.24 -17.12 -23.74
C PRO A 331 -1.56 -18.52 -23.20
N GLY A 332 -1.56 -18.66 -21.88
CA GLY A 332 -1.75 -19.94 -21.19
C GLY A 332 -0.48 -20.77 -21.05
N ALA A 333 0.71 -20.19 -21.38
CA ALA A 333 2.01 -20.78 -21.10
C ALA A 333 2.12 -22.27 -21.49
N ASN A 334 1.56 -22.65 -22.64
CA ASN A 334 1.50 -24.02 -23.14
C ASN A 334 0.81 -25.03 -22.16
N GLY A 335 -0.14 -24.56 -21.34
CA GLY A 335 -0.87 -25.37 -20.37
C GLY A 335 -0.22 -25.42 -18.98
N LEU A 336 0.82 -24.59 -18.74
CA LEU A 336 1.45 -24.44 -17.43
C LEU A 336 0.71 -23.39 -16.59
N PHE A 337 0.36 -23.73 -15.35
CA PHE A 337 -0.27 -22.81 -14.40
C PHE A 337 0.62 -22.61 -13.17
N PHE A 338 0.71 -21.36 -12.71
CA PHE A 338 1.47 -21.00 -11.52
C PHE A 338 0.64 -20.15 -10.55
N PRO A 339 -0.17 -20.72 -9.65
CA PRO A 339 -0.72 -20.00 -8.51
C PRO A 339 0.41 -19.40 -7.66
N PRO A 340 0.48 -18.06 -7.49
CA PRO A 340 1.72 -17.40 -7.02
C PRO A 340 1.78 -17.21 -5.50
N TYR A 341 1.26 -18.14 -4.69
CA TYR A 341 1.14 -18.03 -3.22
C TYR A 341 2.49 -18.23 -2.50
N LEU A 342 3.51 -17.48 -2.94
CA LEU A 342 4.90 -17.61 -2.47
C LEU A 342 5.13 -17.02 -1.07
N ALA A 343 4.24 -16.16 -0.57
CA ALA A 343 4.37 -15.57 0.77
C ALA A 343 3.89 -16.49 1.90
N GLY A 344 3.40 -17.69 1.58
CA GLY A 344 2.86 -18.62 2.58
C GLY A 344 1.45 -18.24 3.02
N GLY A 345 0.54 -18.19 2.07
CA GLY A 345 -0.83 -17.76 2.18
C GLY A 345 -1.17 -16.71 1.12
N GLU A 346 -2.42 -16.32 1.05
CA GLU A 346 -2.87 -15.19 0.23
C GLU A 346 -4.02 -14.47 0.93
N GLN A 347 -4.01 -13.15 0.84
CA GLN A 347 -5.14 -12.29 1.19
C GLN A 347 -6.06 -12.14 -0.02
N GLY A 348 -5.96 -11.08 -0.75
CA GLY A 348 -6.75 -10.85 -1.94
C GLY A 348 -8.23 -11.17 -1.71
N ALA A 349 -8.80 -11.97 -2.59
CA ALA A 349 -10.17 -12.47 -2.45
C ALA A 349 -10.29 -13.77 -1.61
N LEU A 350 -9.20 -14.31 -1.05
CA LEU A 350 -9.16 -15.66 -0.49
C LEU A 350 -9.02 -15.71 1.04
N TRP A 351 -8.22 -14.82 1.62
CA TRP A 351 -7.94 -14.76 3.07
C TRP A 351 -7.58 -16.13 3.66
N ASN A 352 -6.65 -16.84 2.97
CA ASN A 352 -6.26 -18.19 3.33
C ASN A 352 -4.75 -18.29 3.57
N THR A 353 -4.36 -18.51 4.81
CA THR A 353 -2.96 -18.64 5.25
C THR A 353 -2.33 -20.00 4.94
N ARG A 354 -3.11 -20.99 4.49
CA ARG A 354 -2.62 -22.35 4.18
C ARG A 354 -2.13 -22.50 2.75
N LEU A 355 -2.52 -21.59 1.85
CA LEU A 355 -2.15 -21.64 0.44
C LEU A 355 -0.64 -21.64 0.24
N ARG A 356 -0.18 -22.43 -0.72
CA ARG A 356 1.22 -22.49 -1.15
C ARG A 356 1.30 -22.43 -2.65
N ALA A 357 2.35 -21.80 -3.17
CA ALA A 357 2.61 -21.73 -4.60
C ALA A 357 2.85 -23.14 -5.18
N ALA A 358 2.41 -23.34 -6.43
CA ALA A 358 2.61 -24.58 -7.14
C ALA A 358 2.75 -24.38 -8.65
N LEU A 359 3.41 -25.32 -9.32
CA LEU A 359 3.44 -25.43 -10.78
C LEU A 359 2.61 -26.64 -11.23
N PHE A 360 1.57 -26.42 -12.00
CA PHE A 360 0.72 -27.46 -12.54
C PHE A 360 0.90 -27.60 -14.06
N GLY A 361 1.00 -28.84 -14.53
CA GLY A 361 1.12 -29.13 -15.96
C GLY A 361 2.57 -29.14 -16.49
N LEU A 362 3.58 -29.06 -15.61
CA LEU A 362 5.00 -29.08 -16.04
C LEU A 362 5.36 -30.38 -16.76
N SER A 363 6.05 -30.24 -17.89
CA SER A 363 6.57 -31.34 -18.72
C SER A 363 7.95 -30.99 -19.29
N LEU A 364 8.62 -31.97 -19.91
CA LEU A 364 9.91 -31.76 -20.56
C LEU A 364 9.87 -30.79 -21.76
N GLY A 365 8.67 -30.50 -22.28
CA GLY A 365 8.51 -29.56 -23.40
C GLY A 365 8.48 -28.11 -22.97
N HIS A 366 8.35 -27.82 -21.66
CA HIS A 366 8.29 -26.45 -21.18
C HIS A 366 9.67 -25.81 -21.04
N THR A 367 9.71 -24.52 -21.30
CA THR A 367 10.92 -23.70 -21.27
C THR A 367 10.85 -22.67 -20.12
N ARG A 368 11.95 -21.95 -19.91
CA ARG A 368 11.97 -20.80 -18.98
C ARG A 368 10.97 -19.72 -19.35
N ALA A 369 10.68 -19.55 -20.65
CA ALA A 369 9.70 -18.61 -21.15
C ALA A 369 8.29 -18.96 -20.67
N ASP A 370 7.95 -20.25 -20.68
CA ASP A 370 6.63 -20.73 -20.21
C ASP A 370 6.47 -20.54 -18.70
N ILE A 371 7.53 -20.75 -17.91
CA ILE A 371 7.50 -20.53 -16.46
C ILE A 371 7.35 -19.03 -16.16
N ALA A 372 8.08 -18.15 -16.85
CA ALA A 372 7.96 -16.70 -16.71
C ALA A 372 6.53 -16.24 -17.05
N ARG A 373 5.97 -16.78 -18.13
CA ARG A 373 4.60 -16.48 -18.57
C ARG A 373 3.57 -16.96 -17.55
N ALA A 374 3.67 -18.21 -17.11
CA ALA A 374 2.75 -18.79 -16.13
C ALA A 374 2.75 -18.00 -14.81
N TYR A 375 3.93 -17.52 -14.38
CA TYR A 375 4.04 -16.68 -13.18
C TYR A 375 3.30 -15.35 -13.34
N LEU A 376 3.56 -14.60 -14.42
CA LEU A 376 2.88 -13.31 -14.65
C LEU A 376 1.37 -13.50 -14.83
N GLU A 377 0.95 -14.51 -15.60
CA GLU A 377 -0.46 -14.83 -15.74
C GLU A 377 -1.09 -15.21 -14.39
N GLY A 378 -0.38 -15.97 -13.55
CA GLY A 378 -0.85 -16.33 -12.22
C GLY A 378 -1.11 -15.10 -11.33
N VAL A 379 -0.18 -14.16 -11.30
CA VAL A 379 -0.36 -12.87 -10.59
C VAL A 379 -1.56 -12.10 -11.16
N PHE A 380 -1.68 -11.99 -12.47
CA PHE A 380 -2.77 -11.25 -13.10
C PHE A 380 -4.12 -11.96 -13.00
N PHE A 381 -4.15 -13.28 -12.90
CA PHE A 381 -5.38 -14.04 -12.60
C PHE A 381 -5.86 -13.81 -11.16
N GLU A 382 -4.96 -13.68 -10.19
CA GLU A 382 -5.37 -13.29 -8.84
C GLU A 382 -5.86 -11.83 -8.80
N VAL A 383 -5.23 -10.92 -9.54
CA VAL A 383 -5.77 -9.55 -9.74
C VAL A 383 -7.18 -9.62 -10.35
N LYS A 384 -7.38 -10.44 -11.39
CA LYS A 384 -8.70 -10.63 -12.00
C LYS A 384 -9.73 -11.14 -10.99
N ARG A 385 -9.37 -12.11 -10.15
CA ARG A 385 -10.24 -12.61 -9.08
C ARG A 385 -10.66 -11.46 -8.14
N CYS A 386 -9.73 -10.61 -7.73
CA CYS A 386 -10.03 -9.44 -6.91
C CYS A 386 -10.97 -8.46 -7.62
N VAL A 387 -10.68 -8.15 -8.90
CA VAL A 387 -11.52 -7.27 -9.71
C VAL A 387 -12.94 -7.83 -9.88
N GLU A 388 -13.09 -9.14 -10.06
CA GLU A 388 -14.42 -9.79 -10.15
C GLU A 388 -15.23 -9.66 -8.85
N VAL A 389 -14.57 -9.82 -7.69
CA VAL A 389 -15.23 -9.60 -6.39
C VAL A 389 -15.67 -8.14 -6.22
N LEU A 390 -14.80 -7.18 -6.58
CA LEU A 390 -15.15 -5.76 -6.50
C LEU A 390 -16.28 -5.40 -7.48
N ALA A 391 -16.36 -6.09 -8.61
CA ALA A 391 -17.37 -5.87 -9.65
C ALA A 391 -18.75 -6.49 -9.33
N GLU A 392 -18.86 -7.33 -8.31
CA GLU A 392 -20.18 -7.89 -7.89
C GLU A 392 -21.18 -6.77 -7.53
N ASN A 393 -20.69 -5.63 -7.04
CA ASN A 393 -21.51 -4.50 -6.58
C ASN A 393 -21.13 -3.16 -7.21
N ALA A 394 -20.36 -3.15 -8.30
CA ALA A 394 -19.95 -1.94 -9.01
C ALA A 394 -19.59 -2.25 -10.47
N ALA A 395 -19.62 -1.24 -11.33
CA ALA A 395 -19.13 -1.34 -12.70
C ALA A 395 -17.85 -0.52 -12.84
N PHE A 396 -16.85 -1.10 -13.51
CA PHE A 396 -15.58 -0.43 -13.77
C PHE A 396 -15.34 -0.24 -15.27
N ASP A 397 -14.82 0.92 -15.66
CA ASP A 397 -14.53 1.27 -17.05
C ASP A 397 -13.06 1.06 -17.41
N SER A 398 -12.16 1.20 -16.42
CA SER A 398 -10.73 1.14 -16.67
C SER A 398 -9.94 0.82 -15.40
N VAL A 399 -8.67 0.48 -15.60
CA VAL A 399 -7.68 0.25 -14.57
C VAL A 399 -6.53 1.24 -14.73
N ARG A 400 -6.02 1.78 -13.64
CA ARG A 400 -4.75 2.48 -13.59
C ARG A 400 -3.76 1.66 -12.79
N ALA A 401 -2.63 1.31 -13.40
CA ALA A 401 -1.66 0.40 -12.81
C ALA A 401 -0.27 1.02 -12.76
N GLY A 402 0.39 0.89 -11.61
CA GLY A 402 1.76 1.36 -11.41
C GLY A 402 2.67 0.25 -10.86
N GLY A 403 3.97 0.41 -11.07
CA GLY A 403 4.99 -0.51 -10.56
C GLY A 403 5.69 -1.35 -11.64
N LYS A 404 6.79 -2.00 -11.24
CA LYS A 404 7.73 -2.64 -12.18
C LYS A 404 7.10 -3.74 -13.05
N ILE A 405 6.15 -4.50 -12.52
CA ILE A 405 5.52 -5.64 -13.23
C ILE A 405 4.72 -5.18 -14.47
N VAL A 406 4.16 -3.98 -14.46
CA VAL A 406 3.38 -3.43 -15.58
C VAL A 406 4.14 -2.37 -16.38
N HIS A 407 5.42 -2.17 -16.06
CA HIS A 407 6.25 -1.19 -16.78
C HIS A 407 6.56 -1.60 -18.22
N SER A 408 6.56 -2.90 -18.53
CA SER A 408 6.70 -3.37 -19.90
C SER A 408 5.37 -3.30 -20.66
N ALA A 409 5.44 -2.93 -21.94
CA ALA A 409 4.25 -2.88 -22.80
C ALA A 409 3.58 -4.26 -22.94
N SER A 410 4.35 -5.35 -22.93
CA SER A 410 3.85 -6.72 -23.03
C SER A 410 3.08 -7.13 -21.79
N SER A 411 3.59 -6.83 -20.59
CA SER A 411 2.92 -7.17 -19.33
C SER A 411 1.66 -6.32 -19.12
N MET A 412 1.71 -5.03 -19.47
CA MET A 412 0.55 -4.16 -19.42
C MET A 412 -0.56 -4.63 -20.37
N GLN A 413 -0.20 -5.05 -21.62
CA GLN A 413 -1.14 -5.62 -22.56
C GLN A 413 -1.73 -6.95 -22.08
N MET A 414 -0.90 -7.81 -21.44
CA MET A 414 -1.35 -9.06 -20.84
C MET A 414 -2.38 -8.81 -19.73
N LEU A 415 -2.13 -7.84 -18.87
CA LEU A 415 -3.05 -7.45 -17.81
C LEU A 415 -4.39 -6.96 -18.40
N ALA A 416 -4.36 -6.09 -19.41
CA ALA A 416 -5.55 -5.60 -20.10
C ALA A 416 -6.37 -6.75 -20.73
N ASP A 417 -5.72 -7.69 -21.40
CA ASP A 417 -6.36 -8.84 -22.04
C ASP A 417 -6.97 -9.80 -21.03
N ILE A 418 -6.30 -10.02 -19.87
CA ILE A 418 -6.79 -10.89 -18.79
C ILE A 418 -8.00 -10.25 -18.10
N LEU A 419 -7.94 -8.96 -17.79
CA LEU A 419 -9.03 -8.23 -17.14
C LEU A 419 -10.21 -7.98 -18.06
N GLY A 420 -9.96 -7.81 -19.36
CA GLY A 420 -10.96 -7.34 -20.32
C GLY A 420 -11.30 -5.86 -20.17
N LEU A 421 -10.42 -5.09 -19.51
CA LEU A 421 -10.55 -3.66 -19.26
C LEU A 421 -9.32 -2.90 -19.81
N PRO A 422 -9.49 -1.66 -20.27
CA PRO A 422 -8.35 -0.79 -20.58
C PRO A 422 -7.47 -0.58 -19.36
N VAL A 423 -6.15 -0.73 -19.53
CA VAL A 423 -5.14 -0.48 -18.50
C VAL A 423 -4.29 0.71 -18.90
N THR A 424 -4.25 1.74 -18.07
CA THR A 424 -3.39 2.92 -18.24
C THR A 424 -2.28 2.88 -17.22
N GLU A 425 -1.04 3.10 -17.65
CA GLU A 425 0.13 3.18 -16.78
C GLU A 425 0.04 4.41 -15.86
N ALA A 426 0.35 4.26 -14.56
CA ALA A 426 0.51 5.40 -13.66
C ALA A 426 1.75 6.21 -14.05
N SER A 427 1.65 7.55 -14.02
CA SER A 427 2.74 8.45 -14.46
C SER A 427 3.89 8.53 -13.47
N GLU A 428 3.58 8.35 -12.19
CA GLU A 428 4.50 8.59 -11.09
C GLU A 428 5.27 7.31 -10.74
N ARG A 429 6.59 7.44 -10.55
CA ARG A 429 7.44 6.33 -10.06
C ARG A 429 7.13 5.98 -8.60
N SER A 430 6.70 6.97 -7.83
CA SER A 430 6.35 6.85 -6.41
C SER A 430 4.92 7.38 -6.16
N PRO A 431 3.85 6.64 -6.58
CA PRO A 431 2.49 7.14 -6.48
C PRO A 431 2.07 7.52 -5.06
N ALA A 432 2.49 6.75 -4.03
CA ALA A 432 2.18 7.05 -2.65
C ALA A 432 2.79 8.39 -2.19
N ALA A 433 4.08 8.65 -2.49
CA ALA A 433 4.71 9.92 -2.16
C ALA A 433 4.08 11.10 -2.92
N PHE A 434 3.72 10.89 -4.21
CA PHE A 434 3.01 11.91 -4.98
C PHE A 434 1.61 12.19 -4.41
N GLY A 435 0.85 11.16 -4.05
CA GLY A 435 -0.46 11.31 -3.40
C GLY A 435 -0.38 12.03 -2.05
N ALA A 436 0.66 11.76 -1.26
CA ALA A 436 0.94 12.51 -0.03
C ALA A 436 1.21 13.99 -0.32
N ALA A 437 2.03 14.30 -1.35
CA ALA A 437 2.24 15.69 -1.79
C ALA A 437 0.92 16.34 -2.26
N TRP A 438 0.05 15.58 -2.91
CA TRP A 438 -1.28 16.06 -3.30
C TRP A 438 -2.13 16.41 -2.08
N LEU A 439 -2.15 15.59 -1.04
CA LEU A 439 -2.83 15.96 0.23
C LEU A 439 -2.24 17.25 0.83
N ALA A 440 -0.92 17.43 0.77
CA ALA A 440 -0.28 18.66 1.22
C ALA A 440 -0.68 19.90 0.41
N SER A 441 -1.05 19.76 -0.85
CA SER A 441 -1.53 20.90 -1.67
C SER A 441 -2.80 21.54 -1.08
N ARG A 442 -3.63 20.74 -0.40
CA ARG A 442 -4.85 21.20 0.27
C ARG A 442 -4.57 22.14 1.43
N LEU A 443 -3.39 22.00 2.06
CA LEU A 443 -2.96 22.89 3.15
C LEU A 443 -2.48 24.23 2.60
N ALA A 444 -1.81 24.23 1.46
CA ALA A 444 -1.26 25.41 0.84
C ALA A 444 -2.33 26.27 0.11
N ALA A 445 -3.40 25.64 -0.38
CA ALA A 445 -4.50 26.30 -1.08
C ALA A 445 -5.84 25.62 -0.73
N PRO A 446 -6.48 25.99 0.39
CA PRO A 446 -7.80 25.48 0.76
C PRO A 446 -8.85 25.87 -0.29
N GLY A 447 -9.61 24.90 -0.78
CA GLY A 447 -10.65 25.12 -1.77
C GLY A 447 -11.35 23.83 -2.19
N PRO A 448 -12.48 23.87 -2.92
CA PRO A 448 -13.09 22.67 -3.43
C PRO A 448 -12.11 21.93 -4.36
N SER A 449 -11.94 20.63 -4.12
CA SER A 449 -11.11 19.77 -4.95
C SER A 449 -11.81 19.53 -6.27
N THR A 450 -11.38 20.20 -7.32
CA THR A 450 -11.57 19.65 -8.65
C THR A 450 -10.48 18.58 -8.81
N LEU A 451 -10.88 17.32 -8.63
CA LEU A 451 -10.03 16.15 -8.85
C LEU A 451 -9.68 16.03 -10.33
N HIS A 452 -8.78 16.88 -10.78
CA HIS A 452 -8.17 16.67 -12.08
C HIS A 452 -7.01 15.71 -11.89
N LEU A 453 -7.24 14.45 -12.28
CA LEU A 453 -6.14 13.53 -12.52
C LEU A 453 -5.12 14.20 -13.42
N PRO A 454 -3.81 14.06 -13.17
CA PRO A 454 -2.81 14.63 -14.06
C PRO A 454 -3.07 14.17 -15.50
N PRO A 455 -2.93 15.06 -16.51
CA PRO A 455 -3.19 14.72 -17.89
C PRO A 455 -2.34 13.52 -18.30
N SER A 456 -2.97 12.49 -18.81
CA SER A 456 -2.33 11.25 -19.20
C SER A 456 -1.54 11.42 -20.51
N SER A 457 -0.24 11.70 -20.41
CA SER A 457 0.71 11.36 -21.48
C SER A 457 1.07 9.85 -21.44
N GLN A 458 0.23 9.04 -20.84
CA GLN A 458 0.50 7.68 -20.36
C GLN A 458 0.15 6.66 -21.43
N ARG A 459 0.93 5.57 -21.43
CA ARG A 459 0.61 4.40 -22.25
C ARG A 459 -0.69 3.78 -21.79
N THR A 460 -1.59 3.46 -22.72
CA THR A 460 -2.82 2.72 -22.45
C THR A 460 -2.85 1.47 -23.31
N ALA A 461 -3.11 0.33 -22.71
CA ALA A 461 -3.36 -0.93 -23.38
C ALA A 461 -4.86 -1.21 -23.41
N ALA A 462 -5.45 -1.29 -24.58
CA ALA A 462 -6.83 -1.73 -24.76
C ALA A 462 -6.88 -3.28 -24.82
N PRO A 463 -7.90 -3.93 -24.25
CA PRO A 463 -8.05 -5.37 -24.32
C PRO A 463 -8.33 -5.82 -25.76
N ARG A 464 -7.67 -6.90 -26.22
CA ARG A 464 -7.84 -7.48 -27.54
C ARG A 464 -8.93 -8.55 -27.51
N ALA A 465 -10.07 -8.31 -28.12
CA ALA A 465 -11.27 -9.14 -28.01
C ALA A 465 -11.03 -10.65 -28.22
N GLN A 466 -10.21 -11.02 -29.21
CA GLN A 466 -9.86 -12.42 -29.48
C GLN A 466 -9.04 -13.05 -28.34
N VAL A 467 -8.12 -12.30 -27.74
CA VAL A 467 -7.26 -12.76 -26.65
C VAL A 467 -8.04 -12.86 -25.34
N VAL A 468 -8.93 -11.90 -25.07
CA VAL A 468 -9.86 -11.93 -23.92
C VAL A 468 -10.69 -13.22 -23.91
N GLY A 469 -11.20 -13.64 -25.09
CA GLY A 469 -11.94 -14.90 -25.22
C GLY A 469 -11.11 -16.13 -24.83
N ALA A 470 -9.85 -16.20 -25.27
CA ALA A 470 -8.92 -17.26 -24.90
C ALA A 470 -8.62 -17.26 -23.40
N TYR A 471 -8.38 -16.09 -22.81
CA TYR A 471 -8.09 -15.97 -21.37
C TYR A 471 -9.26 -16.39 -20.47
N ARG A 472 -10.49 -16.26 -20.89
CA ARG A 472 -11.65 -16.79 -20.12
C ARG A 472 -11.52 -18.28 -19.85
N SER A 473 -11.17 -19.06 -20.88
CA SER A 473 -10.99 -20.52 -20.73
C SER A 473 -9.74 -20.87 -19.93
N ILE A 474 -8.64 -20.14 -20.13
CA ILE A 474 -7.39 -20.33 -19.40
C ILE A 474 -7.60 -20.01 -17.91
N TYR A 475 -8.29 -18.92 -17.60
CA TYR A 475 -8.62 -18.53 -16.22
C TYR A 475 -9.50 -19.56 -15.50
N ALA A 476 -10.50 -20.13 -16.16
CA ALA A 476 -11.27 -21.23 -15.57
C ALA A 476 -10.39 -22.43 -15.22
N GLY A 477 -9.44 -22.79 -16.11
CA GLY A 477 -8.44 -23.82 -15.85
C GLY A 477 -7.52 -23.48 -14.69
N TYR A 478 -7.10 -22.21 -14.58
CA TYR A 478 -6.29 -21.69 -13.47
C TYR A 478 -7.01 -21.82 -12.13
N LEU A 479 -8.28 -21.38 -12.04
CA LEU A 479 -9.08 -21.46 -10.81
C LEU A 479 -9.20 -22.90 -10.28
N ALA A 480 -9.42 -23.86 -11.19
CA ALA A 480 -9.49 -25.29 -10.84
C ALA A 480 -8.15 -25.85 -10.30
N LYS A 481 -7.01 -25.28 -10.71
CA LYS A 481 -5.68 -25.65 -10.20
C LYS A 481 -5.37 -24.92 -8.89
N ALA A 482 -5.66 -23.62 -8.81
CA ALA A 482 -5.46 -22.81 -7.61
C ALA A 482 -6.21 -23.35 -6.39
N ALA A 483 -7.43 -23.91 -6.60
CA ALA A 483 -8.19 -24.59 -5.54
C ALA A 483 -7.51 -25.83 -4.94
N ARG A 484 -6.41 -26.31 -5.53
CA ARG A 484 -5.62 -27.48 -5.05
C ARG A 484 -4.34 -27.07 -4.31
N CYS A 485 -4.14 -25.78 -4.04
CA CYS A 485 -2.94 -25.23 -3.41
C CYS A 485 -3.00 -25.19 -1.87
N GLU A 486 -4.00 -25.80 -1.25
CA GLU A 486 -4.11 -25.96 0.21
C GLU A 486 -3.25 -27.11 0.76
#